data_9358f551850c0b8333a8330abd5f1d8f
#
_entry.id   9358f551850c0b8333a8330abd5f1d8f
#
_cell.length_a   1.000
_cell.length_b   1.000
_cell.length_c   1.000
_cell.angle_alpha   90.00
_cell.angle_beta   90.00
_cell.angle_gamma   90.00
#
_symmetry.space_group_name_H-M   'P 1'
#
loop_
_entity.id
_entity.type
_entity.pdbx_description
1 polymer ?
#
loop_
_entity_poly.entity_id
_entity_poly.type
_entity_poly.pdbx_seq_one_letter_code
_entity_poly.pdbx_strand_id
1 'polypeptide(L)'
;MKEATTEWLTAAECALRTGLTVRALRVYENHGLIAPGRSAAGWRRYGAAELVKLNEIGLLKVLGLTLTQIRDLTRRPTSPSLRQLLELQWATWKDRRAEADRGLAVVEAALQRLQTGRSLSVEELCSLIRSFEVNMTIEDVIIPAGAEQAALNAATLDRYVGYYSRSRSLGVSAITRKDTKLLLEPFGQAAVELEPTGEAEFAIRTYDRVLCFEEIENGAAKSMVIWQRGVRYQSARIDTETAGLIKQGLEERIKGRIAMPGSEQAVRQMIERGREGGHPNYDQMSPEFAQVMRAQLPYWRIIGRYFGAIVSIEFLRVSNQGWDIYSVQHEHDVHRYRIALGDDGKVYGFGEASATADKEALA
;
A
#
# COMPACT_ATOMS: atom_id res chain seq x y z
N MET A 1 -18.97 8.47 -49.72
CA MET A 1 -18.37 7.69 -48.62
C MET A 1 -17.28 8.57 -48.02
N LYS A 2 -17.49 9.12 -46.79
CA LYS A 2 -16.44 9.85 -46.08
C LYS A 2 -15.46 8.81 -45.52
N GLU A 3 -14.21 8.86 -45.95
CA GLU A 3 -13.12 8.10 -45.34
C GLU A 3 -13.09 8.45 -43.85
N ALA A 4 -13.24 7.41 -43.02
CA ALA A 4 -13.07 7.51 -41.57
C ALA A 4 -11.59 7.84 -41.33
N THR A 5 -11.27 9.09 -41.09
CA THR A 5 -9.96 9.51 -40.62
C THR A 5 -9.68 8.71 -39.35
N THR A 6 -8.73 7.79 -39.40
CA THR A 6 -8.30 6.98 -38.27
C THR A 6 -7.65 7.94 -37.24
N GLU A 7 -8.44 8.38 -36.28
CA GLU A 7 -7.99 9.28 -35.18
C GLU A 7 -7.05 8.46 -34.27
N TRP A 8 -5.78 8.80 -34.31
CA TRP A 8 -4.76 8.21 -33.45
C TRP A 8 -4.60 9.03 -32.17
N LEU A 9 -4.85 8.41 -31.03
CA LEU A 9 -4.73 9.03 -29.73
C LEU A 9 -3.34 8.80 -29.11
N THR A 10 -2.86 9.78 -28.37
CA THR A 10 -1.73 9.62 -27.43
C THR A 10 -2.16 8.79 -26.20
N ALA A 11 -1.21 8.36 -25.37
CA ALA A 11 -1.51 7.62 -24.16
C ALA A 11 -2.39 8.44 -23.19
N ALA A 12 -2.16 9.76 -23.09
CA ALA A 12 -2.94 10.63 -22.22
C ALA A 12 -4.39 10.80 -22.70
N GLU A 13 -4.58 11.02 -24.01
CA GLU A 13 -5.91 11.15 -24.63
C GLU A 13 -6.68 9.84 -24.55
N CYS A 14 -6.01 8.70 -24.79
CA CYS A 14 -6.61 7.38 -24.67
C CYS A 14 -7.04 7.10 -23.23
N ALA A 15 -6.20 7.40 -22.25
CA ALA A 15 -6.50 7.26 -20.83
C ALA A 15 -7.72 8.10 -20.45
N LEU A 16 -7.78 9.36 -20.86
CA LEU A 16 -8.92 10.24 -20.61
C LEU A 16 -10.22 9.70 -21.22
N ARG A 17 -10.15 9.22 -22.48
CA ARG A 17 -11.34 8.74 -23.22
C ARG A 17 -11.89 7.42 -22.70
N THR A 18 -11.01 6.57 -22.14
CA THR A 18 -11.40 5.23 -21.62
C THR A 18 -11.64 5.22 -20.11
N GLY A 19 -11.36 6.31 -19.40
CA GLY A 19 -11.41 6.37 -17.93
C GLY A 19 -10.30 5.57 -17.25
N LEU A 20 -9.27 5.17 -18.01
CA LEU A 20 -8.11 4.43 -17.51
C LEU A 20 -6.96 5.38 -17.16
N THR A 21 -5.97 4.88 -16.42
CA THR A 21 -4.71 5.59 -16.22
C THR A 21 -3.72 5.24 -17.34
N VAL A 22 -2.77 6.12 -17.64
CA VAL A 22 -1.67 5.82 -18.57
C VAL A 22 -0.88 4.57 -18.11
N ARG A 23 -0.79 4.36 -16.79
CA ARG A 23 -0.18 3.17 -16.21
C ARG A 23 -0.96 1.90 -16.57
N ALA A 24 -2.29 1.92 -16.45
CA ALA A 24 -3.14 0.79 -16.83
C ALA A 24 -2.94 0.40 -18.31
N LEU A 25 -2.82 1.39 -19.21
CA LEU A 25 -2.54 1.15 -20.63
C LEU A 25 -1.21 0.40 -20.82
N ARG A 26 -0.16 0.80 -20.09
CA ARG A 26 1.14 0.12 -20.13
C ARG A 26 1.08 -1.30 -19.57
N VAL A 27 0.36 -1.49 -18.47
CA VAL A 27 0.14 -2.81 -17.89
C VAL A 27 -0.57 -3.72 -18.89
N TYR A 28 -1.60 -3.24 -19.57
CA TYR A 28 -2.33 -4.03 -20.59
C TYR A 28 -1.46 -4.36 -21.81
N GLU A 29 -0.60 -3.44 -22.24
CA GLU A 29 0.41 -3.68 -23.27
C GLU A 29 1.41 -4.76 -22.82
N ASN A 30 1.96 -4.65 -21.61
CA ASN A 30 2.92 -5.62 -21.07
C ASN A 30 2.31 -7.02 -20.91
N HIS A 31 1.01 -7.11 -20.59
CA HIS A 31 0.28 -8.37 -20.58
C HIS A 31 -0.09 -8.86 -21.99
N GLY A 32 0.25 -8.09 -23.04
CA GLY A 32 -0.06 -8.40 -24.42
C GLY A 32 -1.56 -8.42 -24.73
N LEU A 33 -2.35 -7.69 -23.95
CA LEU A 33 -3.80 -7.51 -24.15
C LEU A 33 -4.10 -6.49 -25.24
N ILE A 34 -3.23 -5.50 -25.42
CA ILE A 34 -3.26 -4.49 -26.47
C ILE A 34 -1.89 -4.39 -27.13
N ALA A 35 -1.84 -3.92 -28.36
CA ALA A 35 -0.60 -3.69 -29.10
C ALA A 35 -0.67 -2.31 -29.79
N PRO A 36 -0.46 -1.21 -29.03
CA PRO A 36 -0.56 0.12 -29.60
C PRO A 36 0.48 0.33 -30.69
N GLY A 37 0.09 1.01 -31.75
CA GLY A 37 0.99 1.44 -32.80
C GLY A 37 2.08 2.38 -32.27
N ARG A 38 3.12 2.63 -33.08
CA ARG A 38 4.18 3.59 -32.77
C ARG A 38 4.24 4.68 -33.84
N SER A 39 4.45 5.92 -33.41
CA SER A 39 4.75 7.01 -34.33
C SER A 39 6.18 6.88 -34.88
N ALA A 40 6.56 7.68 -35.85
CA ALA A 40 7.93 7.76 -36.36
C ALA A 40 8.95 8.13 -35.27
N ALA A 41 8.52 8.85 -34.23
CA ALA A 41 9.33 9.18 -33.06
C ALA A 41 9.27 8.13 -31.92
N GLY A 42 8.70 6.93 -32.16
CA GLY A 42 8.61 5.85 -31.18
C GLY A 42 7.48 5.96 -30.15
N TRP A 43 6.66 7.04 -30.17
CA TRP A 43 5.57 7.23 -29.22
C TRP A 43 4.39 6.30 -29.49
N ARG A 44 3.77 5.81 -28.42
CA ARG A 44 2.55 4.98 -28.49
C ARG A 44 1.39 5.72 -29.12
N ARG A 45 0.67 5.04 -30.01
CA ARG A 45 -0.52 5.52 -30.69
C ARG A 45 -1.65 4.50 -30.55
N TYR A 46 -2.81 4.95 -30.12
CA TYR A 46 -3.99 4.14 -29.89
C TYR A 46 -5.06 4.47 -30.93
N GLY A 47 -5.42 3.49 -31.73
CA GLY A 47 -6.46 3.61 -32.74
C GLY A 47 -7.80 3.06 -32.26
N ALA A 48 -8.79 3.04 -33.16
CA ALA A 48 -10.13 2.53 -32.85
C ALA A 48 -10.11 1.06 -32.38
N ALA A 49 -9.23 0.22 -32.93
CA ALA A 49 -9.10 -1.18 -32.54
C ALA A 49 -8.62 -1.34 -31.10
N GLU A 50 -7.66 -0.52 -30.66
CA GLU A 50 -7.19 -0.51 -29.28
C GLU A 50 -8.29 -0.03 -28.32
N LEU A 51 -9.08 0.98 -28.70
CA LEU A 51 -10.18 1.47 -27.89
C LEU A 51 -11.27 0.39 -27.69
N VAL A 52 -11.61 -0.35 -28.73
CA VAL A 52 -12.56 -1.48 -28.63
C VAL A 52 -12.04 -2.53 -27.65
N LYS A 53 -10.76 -2.95 -27.81
CA LYS A 53 -10.13 -3.90 -26.88
C LYS A 53 -10.06 -3.40 -25.46
N LEU A 54 -9.74 -2.12 -25.26
CA LEU A 54 -9.69 -1.52 -23.92
C LEU A 54 -11.06 -1.52 -23.24
N ASN A 55 -12.13 -1.24 -23.98
CA ASN A 55 -13.50 -1.33 -23.47
C ASN A 55 -13.89 -2.78 -23.14
N GLU A 56 -13.52 -3.74 -23.97
CA GLU A 56 -13.73 -5.16 -23.70
C GLU A 56 -12.99 -5.63 -22.45
N ILE A 57 -11.70 -5.27 -22.32
CA ILE A 57 -10.90 -5.54 -21.11
C ILE A 57 -11.57 -4.91 -19.89
N GLY A 58 -12.02 -3.65 -19.99
CA GLY A 58 -12.71 -2.95 -18.92
C GLY A 58 -13.97 -3.69 -18.46
N LEU A 59 -14.79 -4.16 -19.40
CA LEU A 59 -15.98 -4.96 -19.10
C LEU A 59 -15.62 -6.26 -18.38
N LEU A 60 -14.63 -6.99 -18.86
CA LEU A 60 -14.16 -8.24 -18.27
C LEU A 60 -13.56 -8.01 -16.87
N LYS A 61 -12.87 -6.88 -16.67
CA LYS A 61 -12.39 -6.45 -15.33
C LYS A 61 -13.52 -6.17 -14.36
N VAL A 62 -14.58 -5.47 -14.80
CA VAL A 62 -15.78 -5.23 -13.98
C VAL A 62 -16.46 -6.55 -13.59
N LEU A 63 -16.44 -7.54 -14.47
CA LEU A 63 -16.90 -8.90 -14.19
C LEU A 63 -15.95 -9.67 -13.25
N GLY A 64 -14.82 -9.07 -12.83
CA GLY A 64 -13.87 -9.61 -11.85
C GLY A 64 -12.80 -10.53 -12.43
N LEU A 65 -12.62 -10.60 -13.75
CA LEU A 65 -11.58 -11.43 -14.35
C LEU A 65 -10.20 -10.79 -14.14
N THR A 66 -9.20 -11.62 -13.88
CA THR A 66 -7.80 -11.21 -13.83
C THR A 66 -7.26 -10.93 -15.22
N LEU A 67 -6.20 -10.13 -15.37
CA LEU A 67 -5.58 -9.85 -16.66
C LEU A 67 -5.04 -11.13 -17.33
N THR A 68 -4.58 -12.09 -16.54
CA THR A 68 -4.15 -13.40 -17.04
C THR A 68 -5.32 -14.17 -17.66
N GLN A 69 -6.46 -14.23 -16.97
CA GLN A 69 -7.68 -14.85 -17.50
C GLN A 69 -8.16 -14.15 -18.78
N ILE A 70 -8.14 -12.82 -18.82
CA ILE A 70 -8.50 -12.04 -20.00
C ILE A 70 -7.56 -12.35 -21.16
N ARG A 71 -6.24 -12.38 -20.90
CA ARG A 71 -5.23 -12.73 -21.92
C ARG A 71 -5.45 -14.14 -22.46
N ASP A 72 -5.65 -15.12 -21.58
CA ASP A 72 -5.84 -16.51 -21.96
C ASP A 72 -7.13 -16.71 -22.75
N LEU A 73 -8.14 -15.90 -22.48
CA LEU A 73 -9.40 -15.83 -23.22
C LEU A 73 -9.19 -15.33 -24.67
N THR A 74 -8.29 -14.37 -24.84
CA THR A 74 -8.08 -13.72 -26.15
C THR A 74 -7.06 -14.42 -27.03
N ARG A 75 -6.20 -15.28 -26.46
CA ARG A 75 -5.04 -15.85 -27.19
C ARG A 75 -5.18 -17.29 -27.66
N ARG A 76 -6.08 -18.11 -27.10
CA ARG A 76 -6.12 -19.55 -27.42
C ARG A 76 -7.49 -19.98 -27.96
N PRO A 77 -7.53 -20.72 -29.10
CA PRO A 77 -8.76 -21.34 -29.61
C PRO A 77 -9.35 -22.39 -28.62
N THR A 78 -8.52 -22.92 -27.73
CA THR A 78 -8.89 -23.92 -26.71
C THR A 78 -9.07 -23.34 -25.31
N SER A 79 -9.06 -22.00 -25.16
CA SER A 79 -9.32 -21.34 -23.87
C SER A 79 -10.74 -21.62 -23.41
N PRO A 80 -11.00 -21.65 -22.06
CA PRO A 80 -12.36 -21.71 -21.57
C PRO A 80 -13.17 -20.58 -22.23
N SER A 81 -14.36 -20.93 -22.72
CA SER A 81 -15.22 -19.94 -23.38
C SER A 81 -15.55 -18.81 -22.41
N LEU A 82 -15.81 -17.62 -22.92
CA LEU A 82 -16.28 -16.48 -22.12
C LEU A 82 -17.41 -16.91 -21.16
N ARG A 83 -18.32 -17.78 -21.62
CA ARG A 83 -19.38 -18.34 -20.79
C ARG A 83 -18.84 -19.10 -19.57
N GLN A 84 -17.87 -20.00 -19.75
CA GLN A 84 -17.29 -20.78 -18.65
C GLN A 84 -16.58 -19.89 -17.62
N LEU A 85 -15.89 -18.84 -18.09
CA LEU A 85 -15.24 -17.88 -17.20
C LEU A 85 -16.26 -17.03 -16.43
N LEU A 86 -17.35 -16.63 -17.07
CA LEU A 86 -18.44 -15.93 -16.40
C LEU A 86 -19.17 -16.83 -15.40
N GLU A 87 -19.36 -18.12 -15.72
CA GLU A 87 -19.92 -19.10 -14.79
C GLU A 87 -19.01 -19.29 -13.57
N LEU A 88 -17.69 -19.40 -13.76
CA LEU A 88 -16.72 -19.49 -12.67
C LEU A 88 -16.71 -18.21 -11.83
N GLN A 89 -16.75 -17.05 -12.47
CA GLN A 89 -16.79 -15.77 -11.77
C GLN A 89 -18.10 -15.59 -11.00
N TRP A 90 -19.23 -16.00 -11.60
CA TRP A 90 -20.52 -15.97 -10.91
C TRP A 90 -20.52 -16.88 -9.67
N ALA A 91 -19.93 -18.09 -9.76
CA ALA A 91 -19.77 -18.96 -8.61
C ALA A 91 -18.90 -18.29 -7.52
N THR A 92 -17.78 -17.68 -7.89
CA THR A 92 -16.91 -16.93 -6.97
C THR A 92 -17.66 -15.79 -6.27
N TRP A 93 -18.46 -15.01 -7.00
CA TRP A 93 -19.26 -13.94 -6.41
C TRP A 93 -20.36 -14.47 -5.50
N LYS A 94 -20.95 -15.61 -5.84
CA LYS A 94 -21.94 -16.28 -5.00
C LYS A 94 -21.35 -16.75 -3.67
N ASP A 95 -20.13 -17.30 -3.71
CA ASP A 95 -19.41 -17.72 -2.52
C ASP A 95 -19.02 -16.50 -1.65
N ARG A 96 -18.51 -15.42 -2.25
CA ARG A 96 -18.22 -14.16 -1.54
C ARG A 96 -19.48 -13.55 -0.90
N ARG A 97 -20.61 -13.61 -1.61
CA ARG A 97 -21.89 -13.16 -1.05
C ARG A 97 -22.29 -14.01 0.16
N ALA A 98 -22.23 -15.34 0.05
CA ALA A 98 -22.54 -16.25 1.14
C ALA A 98 -21.64 -16.03 2.36
N GLU A 99 -20.39 -15.68 2.14
CA GLU A 99 -19.43 -15.32 3.19
C GLU A 99 -19.78 -13.98 3.84
N ALA A 100 -20.09 -12.95 3.05
CA ALA A 100 -20.57 -11.67 3.55
C ALA A 100 -21.88 -11.82 4.34
N ASP A 101 -22.82 -12.63 3.86
CA ASP A 101 -24.07 -12.93 4.56
C ASP A 101 -23.80 -13.63 5.91
N ARG A 102 -22.83 -14.55 5.98
CA ARG A 102 -22.38 -15.16 7.25
C ARG A 102 -21.78 -14.13 8.21
N GLY A 103 -20.91 -13.25 7.69
CA GLY A 103 -20.32 -12.17 8.47
C GLY A 103 -21.37 -11.21 9.02
N LEU A 104 -22.35 -10.83 8.20
CA LEU A 104 -23.48 -9.99 8.63
C LEU A 104 -24.29 -10.67 9.74
N ALA A 105 -24.60 -11.96 9.61
CA ALA A 105 -25.34 -12.70 10.63
C ALA A 105 -24.60 -12.72 11.99
N VAL A 106 -23.26 -12.86 11.98
CA VAL A 106 -22.44 -12.79 13.20
C VAL A 106 -22.51 -11.41 13.83
N VAL A 107 -22.42 -10.34 13.02
CA VAL A 107 -22.51 -8.95 13.50
C VAL A 107 -23.90 -8.65 14.05
N GLU A 108 -24.95 -9.07 13.37
CA GLU A 108 -26.35 -8.87 13.81
C GLU A 108 -26.61 -9.59 15.13
N ALA A 109 -26.13 -10.84 15.29
CA ALA A 109 -26.26 -11.57 16.54
C ALA A 109 -25.52 -10.87 17.69
N ALA A 110 -24.33 -10.34 17.43
CA ALA A 110 -23.57 -9.56 18.41
C ALA A 110 -24.29 -8.27 18.80
N LEU A 111 -24.84 -7.54 17.83
CA LEU A 111 -25.60 -6.31 18.07
C LEU A 111 -26.86 -6.57 18.92
N GLN A 112 -27.61 -7.65 18.62
CA GLN A 112 -28.78 -8.04 19.41
C GLN A 112 -28.43 -8.33 20.88
N ARG A 113 -27.30 -9.02 21.13
CA ARG A 113 -26.84 -9.29 22.50
C ARG A 113 -26.50 -8.00 23.26
N LEU A 114 -25.77 -7.09 22.61
CA LEU A 114 -25.43 -5.80 23.20
C LEU A 114 -26.67 -4.96 23.51
N GLN A 115 -27.67 -4.97 22.63
CA GLN A 115 -28.96 -4.29 22.87
C GLN A 115 -29.70 -4.85 24.08
N THR A 116 -29.52 -6.14 24.39
CA THR A 116 -30.13 -6.78 25.59
C THR A 116 -29.27 -6.63 26.84
N GLY A 117 -28.22 -5.81 26.82
CA GLY A 117 -27.36 -5.56 27.98
C GLY A 117 -26.38 -6.71 28.31
N ARG A 118 -26.20 -7.67 27.42
CA ARG A 118 -25.25 -8.77 27.59
C ARG A 118 -23.92 -8.41 26.96
N SER A 119 -22.81 -8.63 27.68
CA SER A 119 -21.46 -8.51 27.14
C SER A 119 -21.14 -9.63 26.16
N LEU A 120 -20.29 -9.35 25.17
CA LEU A 120 -19.73 -10.35 24.28
C LEU A 120 -18.58 -11.11 24.96
N SER A 121 -18.52 -12.42 24.77
CA SER A 121 -17.38 -13.21 25.22
C SER A 121 -16.13 -12.93 24.36
N VAL A 122 -14.95 -13.30 24.88
CA VAL A 122 -13.68 -13.17 24.13
C VAL A 122 -13.71 -14.01 22.83
N GLU A 123 -14.32 -15.18 22.86
CA GLU A 123 -14.48 -16.05 21.70
C GLU A 123 -15.35 -15.40 20.62
N GLU A 124 -16.41 -14.71 21.00
CA GLU A 124 -17.29 -13.99 20.09
C GLU A 124 -16.60 -12.78 19.46
N LEU A 125 -15.81 -12.05 20.25
CA LEU A 125 -14.97 -10.97 19.75
C LEU A 125 -13.90 -11.48 18.76
N CYS A 126 -13.23 -12.59 19.09
CA CYS A 126 -12.27 -13.22 18.19
C CYS A 126 -12.94 -13.75 16.90
N SER A 127 -14.18 -14.21 16.98
CA SER A 127 -14.94 -14.64 15.81
C SER A 127 -15.34 -13.46 14.92
N LEU A 128 -15.73 -12.34 15.51
CA LEU A 128 -15.97 -11.08 14.80
C LEU A 128 -14.70 -10.60 14.08
N ILE A 129 -13.57 -10.56 14.76
CA ILE A 129 -12.28 -10.16 14.18
C ILE A 129 -11.92 -11.06 12.98
N ARG A 130 -12.04 -12.38 13.12
CA ARG A 130 -11.79 -13.32 12.02
C ARG A 130 -12.75 -13.14 10.85
N SER A 131 -14.01 -12.76 11.07
CA SER A 131 -14.94 -12.49 9.99
C SER A 131 -14.60 -11.22 9.19
N PHE A 132 -13.81 -10.30 9.77
CA PHE A 132 -13.29 -9.11 9.07
C PHE A 132 -11.92 -9.34 8.38
N GLU A 133 -11.12 -10.29 8.86
CA GLU A 133 -9.81 -10.61 8.27
C GLU A 133 -9.91 -11.31 6.92
N VAL A 134 -10.96 -12.10 6.70
CA VAL A 134 -11.18 -12.84 5.45
C VAL A 134 -11.45 -11.91 4.25
N ASN A 135 -11.90 -10.67 4.48
CA ASN A 135 -12.15 -9.70 3.41
C ASN A 135 -10.92 -8.83 3.02
N MET A 136 -9.73 -9.12 3.56
CA MET A 136 -8.51 -8.40 3.24
C MET A 136 -7.47 -9.22 2.46
N THR A 137 -7.87 -10.24 1.75
CA THR A 137 -7.01 -10.88 0.77
C THR A 137 -6.88 -9.96 -0.45
N ILE A 138 -5.73 -9.30 -0.52
CA ILE A 138 -5.32 -8.46 -1.63
C ILE A 138 -4.92 -9.38 -2.79
N GLU A 139 -5.87 -9.81 -3.59
CA GLU A 139 -5.62 -10.59 -4.81
C GLU A 139 -5.44 -9.74 -6.08
N ASP A 140 -5.33 -8.41 -5.98
CA ASP A 140 -5.27 -7.54 -7.17
C ASP A 140 -3.92 -6.87 -7.44
N VAL A 141 -2.83 -7.26 -6.77
CA VAL A 141 -1.48 -6.92 -7.22
C VAL A 141 -0.82 -8.18 -7.74
N ILE A 142 -1.23 -8.60 -8.93
CA ILE A 142 -0.50 -9.63 -9.67
C ILE A 142 0.85 -9.05 -10.05
N ILE A 143 1.90 -9.41 -9.30
CA ILE A 143 3.27 -9.32 -9.78
C ILE A 143 3.34 -10.37 -10.89
N PRO A 144 3.54 -10.01 -12.15
CA PRO A 144 3.64 -11.00 -13.22
C PRO A 144 4.84 -11.90 -12.92
N ALA A 145 4.57 -13.16 -12.60
CA ALA A 145 5.60 -14.18 -12.64
C ALA A 145 5.96 -14.39 -14.12
N GLY A 146 7.12 -13.87 -14.55
CA GLY A 146 7.66 -14.12 -15.88
C GLY A 146 7.59 -12.96 -16.87
N ALA A 147 7.72 -11.69 -16.44
CA ALA A 147 8.31 -10.71 -17.33
C ALA A 147 9.75 -11.17 -17.59
N GLU A 148 10.11 -11.45 -18.86
CA GLU A 148 11.51 -11.57 -19.26
C GLU A 148 12.23 -10.37 -18.62
N GLN A 149 13.15 -10.67 -17.70
CA GLN A 149 13.92 -9.66 -17.00
C GLN A 149 14.70 -8.91 -18.08
N ALA A 150 14.22 -7.73 -18.42
CA ALA A 150 15.04 -6.79 -19.15
C ALA A 150 16.25 -6.54 -18.25
N ALA A 151 17.37 -7.15 -18.59
CA ALA A 151 18.62 -6.98 -17.86
C ALA A 151 18.97 -5.50 -17.90
N LEU A 152 18.60 -4.78 -16.85
CA LEU A 152 18.94 -3.36 -16.72
C LEU A 152 20.45 -3.28 -16.62
N ASN A 153 21.06 -2.45 -17.45
CA ASN A 153 22.50 -2.27 -17.40
C ASN A 153 22.90 -1.47 -16.14
N ALA A 154 24.16 -1.60 -15.74
CA ALA A 154 24.71 -0.95 -14.55
C ALA A 154 24.47 0.57 -14.55
N ALA A 155 24.62 1.23 -15.69
CA ALA A 155 24.45 2.68 -15.80
C ALA A 155 22.98 3.11 -15.56
N THR A 156 22.01 2.28 -15.95
CA THR A 156 20.58 2.53 -15.66
C THR A 156 20.31 2.36 -14.16
N LEU A 157 20.87 1.33 -13.54
CA LEU A 157 20.69 1.07 -12.10
C LEU A 157 21.35 2.15 -11.23
N ASP A 158 22.49 2.69 -11.64
CA ASP A 158 23.20 3.76 -10.92
C ASP A 158 22.38 5.04 -10.78
N ARG A 159 21.39 5.28 -11.65
CA ARG A 159 20.45 6.42 -11.55
C ARG A 159 19.61 6.37 -10.27
N TYR A 160 19.37 5.18 -9.74
CA TYR A 160 18.49 4.93 -8.59
C TYR A 160 19.26 4.85 -7.27
N VAL A 161 20.58 4.62 -7.32
CA VAL A 161 21.45 4.53 -6.13
C VAL A 161 21.46 5.86 -5.40
N GLY A 162 21.21 5.83 -4.08
CA GLY A 162 21.18 7.03 -3.24
C GLY A 162 20.37 6.84 -1.98
N TYR A 163 20.15 7.95 -1.29
CA TYR A 163 19.38 7.99 -0.05
C TYR A 163 18.04 8.68 -0.28
N TYR A 164 16.98 8.13 0.34
CA TYR A 164 15.61 8.63 0.20
C TYR A 164 14.97 8.72 1.57
N SER A 165 14.25 9.82 1.84
CA SER A 165 13.53 10.03 3.09
C SER A 165 12.19 10.73 2.86
N ARG A 166 11.20 10.43 3.72
CA ARG A 166 9.90 11.11 3.76
C ARG A 166 9.89 12.27 4.76
N SER A 167 10.69 12.15 5.82
CA SER A 167 10.84 13.14 6.87
C SER A 167 12.13 12.83 7.62
N ARG A 168 12.80 13.85 8.11
CA ARG A 168 14.07 13.71 8.83
C ARG A 168 13.98 12.87 10.09
N SER A 169 12.82 12.83 10.74
CA SER A 169 12.59 12.04 11.95
C SER A 169 12.18 10.59 11.71
N LEU A 170 11.81 10.22 10.46
CA LEU A 170 11.28 8.90 10.12
C LEU A 170 12.30 7.93 9.52
N GLY A 171 13.55 8.36 9.47
CA GLY A 171 14.63 7.57 8.93
C GLY A 171 14.85 7.73 7.44
N VAL A 172 15.81 7.00 6.98
CA VAL A 172 16.31 7.02 5.61
C VAL A 172 16.33 5.61 5.07
N SER A 173 16.01 5.47 3.80
CA SER A 173 16.23 4.24 3.05
C SER A 173 17.40 4.47 2.10
N ALA A 174 18.38 3.57 2.08
CA ALA A 174 19.40 3.55 1.06
C ALA A 174 18.98 2.61 -0.08
N ILE A 175 19.23 3.04 -1.30
CA ILE A 175 19.26 2.18 -2.48
C ILE A 175 20.70 1.98 -2.85
N THR A 176 21.15 0.75 -2.79
CA THR A 176 22.52 0.35 -3.14
C THR A 176 22.50 -0.62 -4.32
N ARG A 177 23.62 -0.72 -5.03
CA ARG A 177 23.77 -1.67 -6.13
C ARG A 177 24.83 -2.70 -5.79
N LYS A 178 24.45 -3.96 -5.99
CA LYS A 178 25.40 -5.09 -5.95
C LYS A 178 25.31 -5.80 -7.30
N ASP A 179 26.41 -5.70 -8.07
CA ASP A 179 26.47 -6.23 -9.44
C ASP A 179 25.34 -5.65 -10.33
N THR A 180 24.41 -6.48 -10.76
CA THR A 180 23.26 -6.14 -11.61
C THR A 180 21.95 -6.01 -10.82
N LYS A 181 22.02 -5.93 -9.48
CA LYS A 181 20.84 -5.90 -8.61
C LYS A 181 20.83 -4.64 -7.77
N LEU A 182 19.63 -4.12 -7.51
CA LEU A 182 19.41 -3.08 -6.50
C LEU A 182 18.96 -3.70 -5.19
N LEU A 183 19.41 -3.13 -4.11
CA LEU A 183 18.98 -3.45 -2.76
C LEU A 183 18.32 -2.23 -2.13
N LEU A 184 17.19 -2.42 -1.50
CA LEU A 184 16.55 -1.44 -0.61
C LEU A 184 16.99 -1.74 0.82
N GLU A 185 17.62 -0.78 1.46
CA GLU A 185 18.12 -0.86 2.83
C GLU A 185 17.41 0.19 3.71
N PRO A 186 16.22 -0.10 4.27
CA PRO A 186 15.56 0.82 5.18
C PRO A 186 16.33 0.88 6.51
N PHE A 187 16.39 2.06 7.12
CA PHE A 187 17.03 2.22 8.42
C PHE A 187 16.48 1.23 9.46
N GLY A 188 17.40 0.53 10.15
CA GLY A 188 17.05 -0.44 11.19
C GLY A 188 16.39 -1.73 10.70
N GLN A 189 16.45 -2.02 9.41
CA GLN A 189 15.90 -3.24 8.81
C GLN A 189 16.92 -3.95 7.92
N ALA A 190 16.68 -5.22 7.65
CA ALA A 190 17.49 -5.98 6.71
C ALA A 190 17.33 -5.46 5.28
N ALA A 191 18.40 -5.55 4.50
CA ALA A 191 18.38 -5.23 3.08
C ALA A 191 17.45 -6.20 2.31
N VAL A 192 16.71 -5.67 1.36
CA VAL A 192 15.77 -6.42 0.52
C VAL A 192 16.14 -6.22 -0.94
N GLU A 193 16.21 -7.32 -1.69
CA GLU A 193 16.47 -7.27 -3.14
C GLU A 193 15.26 -6.70 -3.88
N LEU A 194 15.54 -5.82 -4.84
CA LEU A 194 14.56 -5.24 -5.74
C LEU A 194 14.58 -5.99 -7.07
N GLU A 195 13.46 -6.60 -7.42
CA GLU A 195 13.31 -7.31 -8.70
C GLU A 195 12.73 -6.38 -9.76
N PRO A 196 13.43 -6.14 -10.89
CA PRO A 196 12.95 -5.23 -11.91
C PRO A 196 11.68 -5.78 -12.58
N THR A 197 10.64 -4.96 -12.63
CA THR A 197 9.38 -5.20 -13.35
C THR A 197 9.18 -4.22 -14.49
N GLY A 198 10.05 -3.19 -14.58
CA GLY A 198 10.10 -2.17 -15.62
C GLY A 198 11.40 -1.38 -15.52
N GLU A 199 11.62 -0.40 -16.39
CA GLU A 199 12.86 0.39 -16.39
C GLU A 199 13.09 1.12 -15.05
N ALA A 200 12.04 1.68 -14.46
CA ALA A 200 12.09 2.39 -13.18
C ALA A 200 11.12 1.78 -12.13
N GLU A 201 10.71 0.55 -12.33
CA GLU A 201 9.73 -0.13 -11.49
C GLU A 201 10.28 -1.47 -11.01
N PHE A 202 10.11 -1.74 -9.71
CA PHE A 202 10.68 -2.90 -9.04
C PHE A 202 9.65 -3.52 -8.10
N ALA A 203 9.65 -4.86 -8.01
CA ALA A 203 8.87 -5.59 -7.03
C ALA A 203 9.68 -5.80 -5.74
N ILE A 204 9.04 -5.66 -4.59
CA ILE A 204 9.57 -6.06 -3.29
C ILE A 204 8.76 -7.28 -2.84
N ARG A 205 9.17 -8.48 -3.28
CA ARG A 205 8.39 -9.72 -3.05
C ARG A 205 8.15 -10.04 -1.59
N THR A 206 9.13 -9.77 -0.72
CA THR A 206 9.02 -10.03 0.73
C THR A 206 7.83 -9.33 1.37
N TYR A 207 7.39 -8.21 0.80
CA TYR A 207 6.34 -7.36 1.37
C TYR A 207 5.15 -7.12 0.45
N ASP A 208 5.09 -7.81 -0.71
CA ASP A 208 4.06 -7.60 -1.74
C ASP A 208 3.85 -6.11 -2.06
N ARG A 209 4.94 -5.42 -2.41
CA ARG A 209 4.98 -3.99 -2.70
C ARG A 209 5.64 -3.72 -4.03
N VAL A 210 5.24 -2.63 -4.67
CA VAL A 210 5.87 -2.10 -5.87
C VAL A 210 6.59 -0.81 -5.52
N LEU A 211 7.86 -0.71 -5.93
CA LEU A 211 8.70 0.46 -5.79
C LEU A 211 8.94 1.05 -7.18
N CYS A 212 8.74 2.36 -7.32
CA CYS A 212 8.99 3.09 -8.56
C CYS A 212 9.93 4.25 -8.27
N PHE A 213 10.83 4.56 -9.23
CA PHE A 213 11.62 5.78 -9.21
C PHE A 213 11.00 6.79 -10.18
N GLU A 214 10.93 8.05 -9.75
CA GLU A 214 10.27 9.12 -10.52
C GLU A 214 11.19 10.33 -10.65
N GLU A 215 10.87 11.19 -11.62
CA GLU A 215 11.54 12.46 -11.84
C GLU A 215 13.05 12.32 -12.04
N ILE A 216 13.47 11.60 -13.09
CA ILE A 216 14.89 11.44 -13.39
C ILE A 216 15.41 12.74 -13.99
N GLU A 217 16.27 13.45 -13.25
CA GLU A 217 16.97 14.66 -13.69
C GLU A 217 18.48 14.50 -13.49
N ASN A 218 19.26 15.01 -14.45
CA ASN A 218 20.72 14.93 -14.43
C ASN A 218 21.25 13.49 -14.22
N GLY A 219 20.52 12.50 -14.74
CA GLY A 219 20.91 11.10 -14.63
C GLY A 219 20.60 10.44 -13.28
N ALA A 220 19.86 11.09 -12.38
CA ALA A 220 19.50 10.52 -11.07
C ALA A 220 18.00 10.71 -10.78
N ALA A 221 17.37 9.73 -10.12
CA ALA A 221 15.99 9.83 -9.66
C ALA A 221 15.88 10.82 -8.51
N LYS A 222 14.92 11.74 -8.54
CA LYS A 222 14.63 12.68 -7.45
C LYS A 222 13.77 12.09 -6.35
N SER A 223 12.95 11.12 -6.68
CA SER A 223 12.07 10.51 -5.70
C SER A 223 11.94 9.00 -5.91
N MET A 224 11.66 8.33 -4.82
CA MET A 224 11.29 6.92 -4.73
C MET A 224 9.86 6.83 -4.20
N VAL A 225 9.03 6.04 -4.84
CA VAL A 225 7.63 5.83 -4.48
C VAL A 225 7.40 4.36 -4.18
N ILE A 226 6.86 4.06 -3.02
CA ILE A 226 6.41 2.71 -2.67
C ILE A 226 4.88 2.70 -2.67
N TRP A 227 4.31 1.80 -3.47
CA TRP A 227 2.89 1.52 -3.44
C TRP A 227 2.60 0.39 -2.48
N GLN A 228 1.73 0.64 -1.51
CA GLN A 228 1.29 -0.35 -0.53
C GLN A 228 -0.21 -0.19 -0.28
N ARG A 229 -0.98 -1.25 -0.52
CA ARG A 229 -2.45 -1.26 -0.30
C ARG A 229 -3.17 -0.05 -0.93
N GLY A 230 -2.82 0.28 -2.15
CA GLY A 230 -3.41 1.42 -2.89
C GLY A 230 -2.97 2.80 -2.41
N VAL A 231 -2.09 2.90 -1.44
CA VAL A 231 -1.53 4.17 -0.94
C VAL A 231 -0.14 4.39 -1.53
N ARG A 232 0.11 5.62 -2.00
CA ARG A 232 1.37 6.04 -2.59
C ARG A 232 2.25 6.73 -1.54
N TYR A 233 3.36 6.10 -1.17
CA TYR A 233 4.34 6.65 -0.24
C TYR A 233 5.55 7.19 -1.00
N GLN A 234 5.68 8.50 -1.06
CA GLN A 234 6.80 9.16 -1.73
C GLN A 234 7.90 9.53 -0.75
N SER A 235 9.15 9.25 -1.13
CA SER A 235 10.38 9.64 -0.44
C SER A 235 11.23 10.49 -1.37
N ALA A 236 11.60 11.68 -0.95
CA ALA A 236 12.52 12.53 -1.71
C ALA A 236 13.96 12.01 -1.62
N ARG A 237 14.72 12.16 -2.70
CA ARG A 237 16.15 11.92 -2.67
C ARG A 237 16.83 12.99 -1.81
N ILE A 238 17.77 12.57 -0.97
CA ILE A 238 18.57 13.42 -0.11
C ILE A 238 20.06 13.15 -0.36
N ASP A 239 20.90 14.11 -0.01
CA ASP A 239 22.35 13.95 -0.08
C ASP A 239 22.90 13.06 1.05
N THR A 240 24.15 12.63 0.92
CA THR A 240 24.82 11.73 1.87
C THR A 240 24.99 12.38 3.26
N GLU A 241 25.25 13.67 3.33
CA GLU A 241 25.43 14.40 4.58
C GLU A 241 24.12 14.44 5.35
N THR A 242 23.03 14.85 4.70
CA THR A 242 21.66 14.82 5.26
C THR A 242 21.27 13.41 5.73
N ALA A 243 21.58 12.38 4.93
CA ALA A 243 21.30 10.99 5.31
C ALA A 243 22.09 10.58 6.55
N GLY A 244 23.35 10.99 6.67
CA GLY A 244 24.18 10.77 7.86
C GLY A 244 23.60 11.41 9.10
N LEU A 245 23.18 12.67 9.03
CA LEU A 245 22.58 13.40 10.14
C LEU A 245 21.25 12.74 10.61
N ILE A 246 20.42 12.30 9.66
CA ILE A 246 19.18 11.58 10.00
C ILE A 246 19.48 10.27 10.73
N LYS A 247 20.43 9.48 10.22
CA LYS A 247 20.84 8.21 10.84
C LYS A 247 21.35 8.44 12.25
N GLN A 248 22.27 9.39 12.43
CA GLN A 248 22.82 9.74 13.73
C GLN A 248 21.73 10.18 14.72
N GLY A 249 20.84 11.09 14.32
CA GLY A 249 19.75 11.55 15.18
C GLY A 249 18.81 10.43 15.62
N LEU A 250 18.53 9.46 14.72
CA LEU A 250 17.73 8.29 15.06
C LEU A 250 18.48 7.35 16.02
N GLU A 251 19.77 7.09 15.80
CA GLU A 251 20.59 6.28 16.69
C GLU A 251 20.67 6.89 18.09
N GLU A 252 20.83 8.22 18.17
CA GLU A 252 20.81 8.96 19.45
C GLU A 252 19.47 8.82 20.15
N ARG A 253 18.35 8.95 19.43
CA ARG A 253 17.00 8.77 20.02
C ARG A 253 16.78 7.33 20.49
N ILE A 254 17.18 6.33 19.71
CA ILE A 254 17.05 4.92 20.07
C ILE A 254 17.87 4.61 21.30
N LYS A 255 19.18 4.99 21.30
CA LYS A 255 20.11 4.74 22.40
C LYS A 255 19.73 5.52 23.68
N GLY A 256 19.36 6.79 23.54
CA GLY A 256 18.96 7.67 24.64
C GLY A 256 17.53 7.46 25.10
N ARG A 257 16.72 6.63 24.40
CA ARG A 257 15.27 6.48 24.65
C ARG A 257 14.57 7.84 24.67
N ILE A 258 14.79 8.63 23.62
CA ILE A 258 14.25 9.98 23.52
C ILE A 258 13.04 9.98 22.58
N ALA A 259 11.86 10.20 23.13
CA ALA A 259 10.63 10.34 22.35
C ALA A 259 10.67 11.60 21.48
N MET A 260 9.97 11.58 20.34
CA MET A 260 9.74 12.79 19.55
C MET A 260 8.90 13.80 20.35
N PRO A 261 9.29 15.07 20.37
CA PRO A 261 8.47 16.11 21.00
C PRO A 261 7.03 16.10 20.48
N GLY A 262 6.06 16.04 21.37
CA GLY A 262 4.64 16.00 21.03
C GLY A 262 4.07 14.62 20.69
N SER A 263 4.88 13.56 20.63
CA SER A 263 4.39 12.22 20.25
C SER A 263 3.42 11.62 21.28
N GLU A 264 3.61 11.84 22.59
CA GLU A 264 2.65 11.42 23.62
C GLU A 264 1.29 12.11 23.42
N GLN A 265 1.31 13.42 23.21
CA GLN A 265 0.08 14.18 22.96
C GLN A 265 -0.64 13.69 21.69
N ALA A 266 0.12 13.37 20.64
CA ALA A 266 -0.45 12.81 19.41
C ALA A 266 -1.07 11.43 19.64
N VAL A 267 -0.43 10.54 20.43
CA VAL A 267 -1.01 9.25 20.85
C VAL A 267 -2.33 9.46 21.59
N ARG A 268 -2.35 10.34 22.58
CA ARG A 268 -3.54 10.66 23.35
C ARG A 268 -4.68 11.15 22.45
N GLN A 269 -4.40 12.10 21.58
CA GLN A 269 -5.40 12.66 20.65
C GLN A 269 -5.96 11.60 19.69
N MET A 270 -5.10 10.73 19.17
CA MET A 270 -5.53 9.65 18.28
C MET A 270 -6.53 8.72 18.98
N ILE A 271 -6.22 8.29 20.21
CA ILE A 271 -7.04 7.35 20.98
C ILE A 271 -8.35 8.02 21.42
N GLU A 272 -8.29 9.21 22.03
CA GLU A 272 -9.47 9.89 22.58
C GLU A 272 -10.48 10.24 21.51
N ARG A 273 -10.05 10.76 20.35
CA ARG A 273 -10.96 11.04 19.24
C ARG A 273 -11.61 9.78 18.68
N GLY A 274 -10.90 8.65 18.62
CA GLY A 274 -11.48 7.36 18.29
C GLY A 274 -12.57 6.95 19.27
N ARG A 275 -12.32 7.11 20.57
CA ARG A 275 -13.25 6.78 21.65
C ARG A 275 -14.53 7.63 21.60
N GLU A 276 -14.41 8.91 21.33
CA GLU A 276 -15.55 9.84 21.24
C GLU A 276 -16.38 9.63 19.96
N GLY A 277 -15.96 8.74 19.05
CA GLY A 277 -16.61 8.51 17.78
C GLY A 277 -16.42 9.64 16.77
N GLY A 278 -15.52 10.57 17.07
CA GLY A 278 -15.16 11.70 16.23
C GLY A 278 -14.32 11.29 15.01
N HIS A 279 -14.02 12.27 14.16
CA HIS A 279 -13.03 12.12 13.10
C HIS A 279 -11.65 12.52 13.63
N PRO A 280 -10.59 11.75 13.31
CA PRO A 280 -9.24 12.20 13.58
C PRO A 280 -8.98 13.55 12.89
N ASN A 281 -8.03 14.33 13.42
CA ASN A 281 -7.61 15.55 12.73
C ASN A 281 -6.69 15.17 11.56
N TYR A 282 -7.27 15.03 10.37
CA TYR A 282 -6.53 14.65 9.17
C TYR A 282 -5.48 15.68 8.75
N ASP A 283 -5.62 16.95 9.13
CA ASP A 283 -4.65 18.00 8.82
C ASP A 283 -3.34 17.84 9.62
N GLN A 284 -3.41 17.15 10.75
CA GLN A 284 -2.25 16.76 11.55
C GLN A 284 -1.62 15.43 11.11
N MET A 285 -2.03 14.89 9.97
CA MET A 285 -1.48 13.66 9.40
C MET A 285 -0.78 13.94 8.09
N SER A 286 0.17 13.08 7.73
CA SER A 286 0.65 13.07 6.34
C SER A 286 -0.51 12.71 5.41
N PRO A 287 -0.51 13.16 4.14
CA PRO A 287 -1.59 12.85 3.20
C PRO A 287 -1.84 11.35 3.06
N GLU A 288 -0.77 10.56 3.03
CA GLU A 288 -0.83 9.11 2.90
C GLU A 288 -1.45 8.46 4.14
N PHE A 289 -1.03 8.89 5.33
CA PHE A 289 -1.57 8.36 6.57
C PHE A 289 -3.03 8.77 6.78
N ALA A 290 -3.40 9.99 6.39
CA ALA A 290 -4.79 10.43 6.39
C ALA A 290 -5.67 9.56 5.48
N GLN A 291 -5.17 9.10 4.33
CA GLN A 291 -5.87 8.16 3.46
C GLN A 291 -6.07 6.81 4.14
N VAL A 292 -5.05 6.25 4.77
CA VAL A 292 -5.13 5.01 5.55
C VAL A 292 -6.15 5.14 6.68
N MET A 293 -6.09 6.23 7.45
CA MET A 293 -6.99 6.46 8.59
C MET A 293 -8.45 6.61 8.18
N ARG A 294 -8.75 7.23 7.02
CA ARG A 294 -10.12 7.29 6.51
C ARG A 294 -10.68 5.90 6.23
N ALA A 295 -9.89 5.01 5.65
CA ALA A 295 -10.28 3.63 5.38
C ALA A 295 -10.45 2.80 6.67
N GLN A 296 -9.64 3.08 7.70
CA GLN A 296 -9.66 2.35 8.98
C GLN A 296 -10.54 3.00 10.06
N LEU A 297 -11.20 4.10 9.78
CA LEU A 297 -11.99 4.85 10.75
C LEU A 297 -13.04 4.01 11.51
N PRO A 298 -13.80 3.09 10.86
CA PRO A 298 -14.74 2.25 11.58
C PRO A 298 -14.06 1.39 12.65
N TYR A 299 -12.93 0.79 12.33
CA TYR A 299 -12.12 -0.02 13.24
C TYR A 299 -11.64 0.79 14.45
N TRP A 300 -11.09 1.99 14.23
CA TRP A 300 -10.59 2.87 15.29
C TRP A 300 -11.68 3.33 16.25
N ARG A 301 -12.87 3.60 15.75
CA ARG A 301 -14.03 3.98 16.57
C ARG A 301 -14.50 2.84 17.48
N ILE A 302 -14.47 1.61 16.99
CA ILE A 302 -14.86 0.43 17.77
C ILE A 302 -13.85 0.19 18.88
N ILE A 303 -12.57 0.11 18.57
CA ILE A 303 -11.49 -0.16 19.51
C ILE A 303 -11.42 0.94 20.58
N GLY A 304 -11.45 2.20 20.19
CA GLY A 304 -11.37 3.32 21.13
C GLY A 304 -12.48 3.31 22.18
N ARG A 305 -13.69 2.87 21.81
CA ARG A 305 -14.81 2.72 22.75
C ARG A 305 -14.68 1.50 23.66
N TYR A 306 -14.11 0.41 23.11
CA TYR A 306 -14.00 -0.86 23.84
C TYR A 306 -13.01 -0.78 25.02
N PHE A 307 -11.88 -0.12 24.84
CA PHE A 307 -10.85 -0.05 25.85
C PHE A 307 -11.14 0.96 26.99
N GLY A 308 -12.10 1.84 26.82
CA GLY A 308 -12.45 2.87 27.79
C GLY A 308 -11.50 4.08 27.75
N ALA A 309 -11.59 4.94 28.78
CA ALA A 309 -10.77 6.14 28.87
C ALA A 309 -9.30 5.80 29.16
N ILE A 310 -8.43 6.71 28.76
CA ILE A 310 -6.99 6.63 29.08
C ILE A 310 -6.81 6.97 30.54
N VAL A 311 -6.20 6.06 31.32
CA VAL A 311 -5.79 6.26 32.69
C VAL A 311 -4.38 6.83 32.77
N SER A 312 -3.44 6.22 32.02
CA SER A 312 -2.06 6.71 31.94
C SER A 312 -1.43 6.36 30.60
N ILE A 313 -0.42 7.14 30.20
CA ILE A 313 0.43 6.89 29.05
C ILE A 313 1.88 6.90 29.54
N GLU A 314 2.62 5.88 29.17
CA GLU A 314 4.04 5.72 29.51
C GLU A 314 4.85 5.50 28.24
N PHE A 315 5.87 6.31 28.03
CA PHE A 315 6.83 6.08 26.94
C PHE A 315 7.75 4.92 27.28
N LEU A 316 7.84 3.92 26.40
CA LEU A 316 8.66 2.74 26.61
C LEU A 316 10.02 2.84 25.94
N ARG A 317 10.04 3.13 24.65
CA ARG A 317 11.25 3.15 23.82
C ARG A 317 11.00 3.69 22.42
N VAL A 318 12.08 3.96 21.72
CA VAL A 318 12.06 4.13 20.25
C VAL A 318 12.33 2.76 19.61
N SER A 319 11.59 2.40 18.57
CA SER A 319 11.84 1.18 17.80
C SER A 319 13.07 1.34 16.90
N ASN A 320 13.63 0.24 16.41
CA ASN A 320 14.74 0.26 15.43
C ASN A 320 14.40 1.02 14.15
N GLN A 321 13.10 1.22 13.86
CA GLN A 321 12.61 1.99 12.72
C GLN A 321 12.32 3.46 13.05
N GLY A 322 12.64 3.93 14.25
CA GLY A 322 12.44 5.31 14.70
C GLY A 322 11.02 5.64 15.20
N TRP A 323 10.14 4.64 15.40
CA TRP A 323 8.81 4.86 15.96
C TRP A 323 8.85 4.90 17.46
N ASP A 324 8.12 5.83 18.07
CA ASP A 324 7.92 5.88 19.50
C ASP A 324 6.89 4.82 19.92
N ILE A 325 7.23 4.07 20.96
CA ILE A 325 6.39 3.01 21.51
C ILE A 325 5.92 3.46 22.90
N TYR A 326 4.61 3.42 23.10
CA TYR A 326 3.94 3.78 24.35
C TYR A 326 3.15 2.61 24.92
N SER A 327 3.17 2.46 26.24
CA SER A 327 2.19 1.67 26.97
C SER A 327 1.06 2.60 27.39
N VAL A 328 -0.16 2.24 27.08
CA VAL A 328 -1.35 3.01 27.46
C VAL A 328 -2.23 2.14 28.34
N GLN A 329 -2.40 2.56 29.60
CA GLN A 329 -3.36 1.99 30.51
C GLN A 329 -4.72 2.60 30.21
N HIS A 330 -5.66 1.79 29.80
CA HIS A 330 -7.08 2.13 29.67
C HIS A 330 -7.84 1.66 30.93
N GLU A 331 -9.11 2.07 31.06
CA GLU A 331 -9.98 1.61 32.15
C GLU A 331 -10.10 0.10 32.23
N HIS A 332 -10.03 -0.59 31.10
CA HIS A 332 -10.35 -2.02 31.00
C HIS A 332 -9.15 -2.89 30.63
N ASP A 333 -8.08 -2.32 30.02
CA ASP A 333 -6.93 -3.09 29.55
C ASP A 333 -5.68 -2.21 29.36
N VAL A 334 -4.53 -2.85 29.07
CA VAL A 334 -3.27 -2.19 28.74
C VAL A 334 -2.89 -2.52 27.31
N HIS A 335 -2.69 -1.49 26.51
CA HIS A 335 -2.30 -1.63 25.12
C HIS A 335 -0.99 -0.92 24.82
N ARG A 336 -0.24 -1.47 23.87
CA ARG A 336 0.96 -0.82 23.35
C ARG A 336 0.65 -0.18 22.01
N TYR A 337 0.99 1.08 21.87
CA TYR A 337 0.85 1.83 20.62
C TYR A 337 2.20 2.27 20.11
N ARG A 338 2.31 2.32 18.80
CA ARG A 338 3.44 2.90 18.10
C ARG A 338 2.99 4.11 17.29
N ILE A 339 3.82 5.15 17.30
CA ILE A 339 3.56 6.35 16.53
C ILE A 339 4.82 6.79 15.78
N ALA A 340 4.64 7.21 14.55
CA ALA A 340 5.66 7.86 13.73
C ALA A 340 5.27 9.33 13.57
N LEU A 341 5.98 10.21 14.25
CA LEU A 341 5.78 11.65 14.18
C LEU A 341 6.89 12.28 13.33
N GLY A 342 6.51 13.09 12.32
CA GLY A 342 7.44 13.82 11.48
C GLY A 342 8.04 15.04 12.18
N ASP A 343 9.14 15.55 11.67
CA ASP A 343 9.76 16.81 12.09
C ASP A 343 8.88 18.04 11.78
N ASP A 344 7.89 17.87 10.89
CA ASP A 344 6.82 18.83 10.60
C ASP A 344 5.64 18.77 11.61
N GLY A 345 5.75 17.94 12.64
CA GLY A 345 4.71 17.71 13.65
C GLY A 345 3.53 16.86 13.18
N LYS A 346 3.56 16.32 11.97
CA LYS A 346 2.49 15.47 11.45
C LYS A 346 2.68 14.00 11.81
N VAL A 347 1.56 13.30 11.97
CA VAL A 347 1.54 11.86 12.17
C VAL A 347 1.66 11.14 10.82
N TYR A 348 2.68 10.34 10.64
CA TYR A 348 2.96 9.53 9.45
C TYR A 348 2.53 8.07 9.60
N GLY A 349 2.26 7.66 10.84
CA GLY A 349 1.78 6.33 11.15
C GLY A 349 1.37 6.20 12.62
N PHE A 350 0.34 5.41 12.86
CA PHE A 350 -0.13 5.08 14.21
C PHE A 350 -0.76 3.69 14.17
N GLY A 351 -0.57 2.90 15.22
CA GLY A 351 -1.14 1.58 15.31
C GLY A 351 -0.77 0.86 16.58
N GLU A 352 -1.37 -0.30 16.79
CA GLU A 352 -0.97 -1.20 17.87
C GLU A 352 0.43 -1.75 17.63
N ALA A 353 1.23 -1.83 18.69
CA ALA A 353 2.52 -2.49 18.67
C ALA A 353 2.32 -3.95 19.08
N SER A 354 2.63 -4.89 18.15
CA SER A 354 2.58 -6.31 18.46
C SER A 354 3.59 -6.69 19.55
N ALA A 355 3.22 -7.59 20.47
CA ALA A 355 4.13 -8.17 21.47
C ALA A 355 5.30 -8.94 20.83
N THR A 356 5.17 -9.37 19.56
CA THR A 356 6.25 -10.02 18.80
C THR A 356 7.32 -9.04 18.30
N ALA A 357 7.01 -7.74 18.18
CA ALA A 357 8.01 -6.72 17.87
C ALA A 357 9.05 -6.55 18.98
N ASP A 358 8.81 -7.09 20.17
CA ASP A 358 9.76 -7.10 21.28
C ASP A 358 10.85 -8.19 21.16
N LYS A 359 10.61 -9.25 20.35
CA LYS A 359 11.61 -10.33 20.16
C LYS A 359 12.70 -9.98 19.13
N GLU A 360 12.41 -9.08 18.19
CA GLU A 360 13.40 -8.61 17.21
C GLU A 360 14.38 -7.55 17.79
N ALA A 361 14.09 -7.03 18.97
CA ALA A 361 14.96 -6.06 19.65
C ALA A 361 15.93 -6.70 20.69
N LEU A 362 15.88 -8.02 20.86
CA LEU A 362 16.72 -8.77 21.82
C LEU A 362 17.66 -9.80 21.11
N ALA A 363 17.65 -9.85 19.79
CA ALA A 363 18.60 -10.55 18.95
C ALA A 363 19.40 -9.54 18.11
#